data_d4d4e622520d7645629ae400c54a3d0f
#
_entry.id   d4d4e622520d7645629ae400c54a3d0f
#
_cell.length_a   1.000
_cell.length_b   1.000
_cell.length_c   1.000
_cell.angle_alpha   90.00
_cell.angle_beta   90.00
_cell.angle_gamma   90.00
#
_symmetry.space_group_name_H-M   'P 1'
#
loop_
_entity.id
_entity.type
_entity.pdbx_description
1 polymer ?
#
loop_
_entity_poly.entity_id
_entity_poly.type
_entity_poly.pdbx_seq_one_letter_code
_entity_poly.pdbx_strand_id
1 'polypeptide(L)'
;DLTQYDPVSRALGSARAAMRRMAEAWVLRKLVVGEINAGNPVVVLGDFNDGEHAVSSEIISGEVPFKNYAWMLRHDAKTPRDRYSEAESAKITEEIDAVRLHSAEKLFVRKSLRDVVYTASFGGVFESIDQIFLSRAFHPDYEKRIADMTYFSVLNDHITDGSHPEAPYNKLASDH
;
A
#
# COMPACT_ATOMS: atom_id res chain seq x y z
N ASP A 1 12.89 -30.04 0.51
CA ASP A 1 12.19 -29.10 1.38
C ASP A 1 10.87 -29.72 1.82
N LEU A 2 10.79 -30.15 3.07
CA LEU A 2 9.61 -30.87 3.62
C LEU A 2 8.35 -29.98 3.65
N THR A 3 8.52 -28.66 3.56
CA THR A 3 7.41 -27.71 3.57
C THR A 3 6.51 -27.80 2.34
N GLN A 4 6.98 -28.37 1.23
CA GLN A 4 6.18 -28.51 0.01
C GLN A 4 5.10 -29.60 0.14
N TYR A 5 5.30 -30.59 0.98
CA TYR A 5 4.46 -31.80 1.06
C TYR A 5 3.55 -31.84 2.29
N ASP A 6 3.89 -31.09 3.34
CA ASP A 6 3.09 -31.03 4.57
C ASP A 6 2.27 -29.74 4.62
N PRO A 7 0.92 -29.83 4.62
CA PRO A 7 0.04 -28.66 4.67
C PRO A 7 0.27 -27.76 5.89
N VAL A 8 0.60 -28.34 7.04
CA VAL A 8 0.83 -27.57 8.27
C VAL A 8 2.15 -26.81 8.19
N SER A 9 3.20 -27.44 7.69
CA SER A 9 4.50 -26.79 7.47
C SER A 9 4.42 -25.70 6.41
N ARG A 10 3.60 -25.88 5.36
CA ARG A 10 3.33 -24.81 4.37
C ARG A 10 2.65 -23.62 5.00
N ALA A 11 1.60 -23.86 5.81
CA ALA A 11 0.92 -22.80 6.53
C ALA A 11 1.87 -22.05 7.48
N LEU A 12 2.75 -22.75 8.17
CA LEU A 12 3.77 -22.14 9.03
C LEU A 12 4.77 -21.30 8.22
N GLY A 13 5.18 -21.78 7.05
CA GLY A 13 6.04 -21.04 6.13
C GLY A 13 5.39 -19.71 5.70
N SER A 14 4.14 -19.76 5.28
CA SER A 14 3.37 -18.56 4.92
C SER A 14 3.21 -17.59 6.09
N ALA A 15 2.93 -18.10 7.30
CA ALA A 15 2.82 -17.27 8.48
C ALA A 15 4.15 -16.57 8.84
N ARG A 16 5.27 -17.28 8.73
CA ARG A 16 6.61 -16.70 8.95
C ARG A 16 6.93 -15.59 7.92
N ALA A 17 6.62 -15.83 6.65
CA ALA A 17 6.82 -14.84 5.60
C ALA A 17 5.98 -13.57 5.85
N ALA A 18 4.71 -13.73 6.21
CA ALA A 18 3.84 -12.61 6.55
C ALA A 18 4.36 -11.82 7.78
N MET A 19 4.77 -12.49 8.85
CA MET A 19 5.34 -11.83 10.03
C MET A 19 6.61 -11.06 9.69
N ARG A 20 7.47 -11.61 8.83
CA ARG A 20 8.69 -10.94 8.38
C ARG A 20 8.35 -9.66 7.60
N ARG A 21 7.45 -9.73 6.62
CA ARG A 21 7.03 -8.56 5.85
C ARG A 21 6.43 -7.46 6.72
N MET A 22 5.60 -7.83 7.70
CA MET A 22 5.04 -6.86 8.65
C MET A 22 6.13 -6.18 9.50
N ALA A 23 7.14 -6.92 9.94
CA ALA A 23 8.26 -6.36 10.70
C ALA A 23 9.11 -5.40 9.84
N GLU A 24 9.40 -5.79 8.60
CA GLU A 24 10.11 -4.96 7.62
C GLU A 24 9.31 -3.68 7.29
N ALA A 25 7.99 -3.82 7.10
CA ALA A 25 7.07 -2.70 6.87
C ALA A 25 7.08 -1.70 8.05
N TRP A 26 7.10 -2.18 9.28
CA TRP A 26 7.19 -1.32 10.46
C TRP A 26 8.51 -0.56 10.51
N VAL A 27 9.63 -1.21 10.21
CA VAL A 27 10.96 -0.55 10.17
C VAL A 27 10.97 0.54 9.09
N LEU A 28 10.48 0.23 7.89
CA LEU A 28 10.36 1.18 6.80
C LEU A 28 9.47 2.37 7.21
N ARG A 29 8.31 2.10 7.83
CA ARG A 29 7.41 3.15 8.33
C ARG A 29 8.10 4.10 9.30
N LYS A 30 8.89 3.57 10.21
CA LYS A 30 9.67 4.38 11.17
C LYS A 30 10.63 5.34 10.46
N LEU A 31 11.34 4.86 9.43
CA LEU A 31 12.24 5.68 8.63
C LEU A 31 11.46 6.77 7.87
N VAL A 32 10.38 6.40 7.21
CA VAL A 32 9.49 7.32 6.46
C VAL A 32 8.99 8.45 7.36
N VAL A 33 8.47 8.11 8.54
CA VAL A 33 7.97 9.13 9.50
C VAL A 33 9.11 10.04 9.94
N GLY A 34 10.31 9.51 10.16
CA GLY A 34 11.50 10.32 10.48
C GLY A 34 11.82 11.35 9.39
N GLU A 35 11.83 10.92 8.12
CA GLU A 35 12.10 11.81 6.99
C GLU A 35 11.00 12.88 6.80
N ILE A 36 9.73 12.49 6.90
CA ILE A 36 8.63 13.45 6.80
C ILE A 36 8.69 14.49 7.93
N ASN A 37 8.99 14.07 9.16
CA ASN A 37 9.13 14.97 10.30
C ASN A 37 10.35 15.89 10.18
N ALA A 38 11.39 15.47 9.46
CA ALA A 38 12.51 16.32 9.08
C ALA A 38 12.17 17.33 7.97
N GLY A 39 10.97 17.28 7.42
CA GLY A 39 10.51 18.16 6.34
C GLY A 39 10.83 17.68 4.94
N ASN A 40 11.31 16.45 4.79
CA ASN A 40 11.66 15.89 3.50
C ASN A 40 10.41 15.32 2.79
N PRO A 41 10.19 15.63 1.50
CA PRO A 41 9.22 14.91 0.69
C PRO A 41 9.73 13.48 0.45
N VAL A 42 8.82 12.50 0.60
CA VAL A 42 9.17 11.08 0.56
C VAL A 42 8.41 10.37 -0.54
N VAL A 43 9.13 9.55 -1.30
CA VAL A 43 8.61 8.56 -2.23
C VAL A 43 9.16 7.20 -1.83
N VAL A 44 8.29 6.22 -1.64
CA VAL A 44 8.66 4.83 -1.36
C VAL A 44 8.18 3.99 -2.53
N LEU A 45 9.06 3.19 -3.12
CA LEU A 45 8.70 2.34 -4.25
C LEU A 45 9.46 1.01 -4.19
N GLY A 46 8.87 -0.04 -4.73
CA GLY A 46 9.48 -1.35 -4.84
C GLY A 46 8.48 -2.49 -4.92
N ASP A 47 9.01 -3.70 -5.01
CA ASP A 47 8.27 -4.93 -4.84
C ASP A 47 8.09 -5.21 -3.33
N PHE A 48 6.84 -5.17 -2.88
CA PHE A 48 6.47 -5.42 -1.48
C PHE A 48 6.06 -6.87 -1.23
N ASN A 49 5.93 -7.68 -2.29
CA ASN A 49 5.43 -9.06 -2.23
C ASN A 49 4.07 -9.18 -1.52
N ASP A 50 3.31 -8.10 -1.49
CA ASP A 50 1.98 -8.01 -0.87
C ASP A 50 1.14 -6.98 -1.65
N GLY A 51 -0.14 -7.27 -1.82
CA GLY A 51 -1.06 -6.38 -2.49
C GLY A 51 -1.37 -5.10 -1.68
N GLU A 52 -2.03 -4.18 -2.33
CA GLU A 52 -2.36 -2.84 -1.79
C GLU A 52 -3.15 -2.88 -0.48
N HIS A 53 -3.98 -3.90 -0.29
CA HIS A 53 -4.81 -4.09 0.91
C HIS A 53 -4.20 -5.01 1.95
N ALA A 54 -2.94 -5.40 1.78
CA ALA A 54 -2.24 -6.21 2.76
C ALA A 54 -1.87 -5.39 4.00
N VAL A 55 -1.79 -6.06 5.14
CA VAL A 55 -1.43 -5.41 6.42
C VAL A 55 -0.07 -4.73 6.36
N SER A 56 0.90 -5.30 5.65
CA SER A 56 2.21 -4.68 5.42
C SER A 56 2.10 -3.35 4.69
N SER A 57 1.28 -3.27 3.63
CA SER A 57 1.02 -2.04 2.87
C SER A 57 0.28 -1.00 3.72
N GLU A 58 -0.67 -1.41 4.55
CA GLU A 58 -1.34 -0.53 5.52
C GLU A 58 -0.35 0.03 6.56
N ILE A 59 0.58 -0.78 7.06
CA ILE A 59 1.62 -0.35 7.99
C ILE A 59 2.52 0.70 7.32
N ILE A 60 2.98 0.46 6.08
CA ILE A 60 3.86 1.39 5.35
C ILE A 60 3.15 2.71 5.09
N SER A 61 1.93 2.67 4.57
CA SER A 61 1.15 3.87 4.27
C SER A 61 0.75 4.65 5.52
N GLY A 62 0.63 3.97 6.66
CA GLY A 62 0.02 4.54 7.87
C GLY A 62 -1.47 4.77 7.70
N GLU A 63 -2.10 4.06 6.77
CA GLU A 63 -3.54 4.09 6.58
C GLU A 63 -4.22 3.40 7.77
N VAL A 64 -5.10 4.12 8.45
CA VAL A 64 -5.88 3.53 9.53
C VAL A 64 -7.05 2.78 8.90
N PRO A 65 -7.28 1.51 9.24
CA PRO A 65 -8.42 0.77 8.75
C PRO A 65 -9.72 1.56 8.96
N PHE A 66 -10.55 1.66 7.94
CA PHE A 66 -11.76 2.49 7.93
C PHE A 66 -12.65 2.33 9.19
N LYS A 67 -12.75 1.12 9.73
CA LYS A 67 -13.51 0.86 10.96
C LYS A 67 -12.92 1.56 12.17
N ASN A 68 -11.61 1.60 12.29
CA ASN A 68 -10.94 2.27 13.40
C ASN A 68 -11.00 3.77 13.24
N TYR A 69 -10.85 4.28 12.03
CA TYR A 69 -10.96 5.70 11.72
C TYR A 69 -12.38 6.23 11.97
N ALA A 70 -13.40 5.52 11.46
CA ALA A 70 -14.78 5.86 11.72
C ALA A 70 -15.16 5.79 13.21
N TRP A 71 -14.52 4.86 13.95
CA TRP A 71 -14.72 4.76 15.40
C TRP A 71 -14.04 5.90 16.16
N MET A 72 -12.84 6.29 15.77
CA MET A 72 -12.11 7.43 16.33
C MET A 72 -12.84 8.76 16.09
N LEU A 73 -13.52 8.89 14.96
CA LEU A 73 -14.25 10.10 14.57
C LEU A 73 -15.71 10.12 15.06
N ARG A 74 -16.25 9.00 15.54
CA ARG A 74 -17.60 8.95 16.09
C ARG A 74 -17.56 9.38 17.54
N HIS A 75 -17.91 10.64 17.78
CA HIS A 75 -18.32 11.11 19.08
C HIS A 75 -19.77 10.73 19.33
N ASP A 76 -20.01 9.58 19.92
CA ASP A 76 -21.25 9.35 20.61
C ASP A 76 -21.02 9.69 22.10
N ALA A 77 -21.42 10.91 22.50
CA ALA A 77 -21.31 11.42 23.85
C ALA A 77 -22.04 10.57 24.89
N LYS A 78 -22.74 9.52 24.46
CA LYS A 78 -23.48 8.59 25.30
C LYS A 78 -22.72 7.33 25.68
N THR A 79 -21.56 7.08 25.01
CA THR A 79 -20.76 5.90 25.33
C THR A 79 -19.53 6.27 26.16
N PRO A 80 -19.28 5.56 27.29
CA PRO A 80 -18.09 5.81 28.13
C PRO A 80 -16.75 5.57 27.44
N ARG A 81 -16.76 5.26 26.13
CA ARG A 81 -15.60 4.97 25.30
C ARG A 81 -15.11 6.14 24.48
N ASP A 82 -15.89 7.22 24.39
CA ASP A 82 -15.49 8.41 23.65
C ASP A 82 -14.52 9.22 24.49
N ARG A 83 -13.24 8.93 24.30
CA ARG A 83 -12.13 9.49 25.07
C ARG A 83 -11.61 10.81 24.53
N TYR A 84 -12.05 11.22 23.34
CA TYR A 84 -11.51 12.39 22.66
C TYR A 84 -12.62 13.40 22.35
N SER A 85 -12.35 14.67 22.64
CA SER A 85 -13.15 15.79 22.17
C SER A 85 -13.02 15.96 20.64
N GLU A 86 -13.91 16.73 20.01
CA GLU A 86 -13.81 17.05 18.58
C GLU A 86 -12.46 17.69 18.23
N ALA A 87 -11.97 18.59 19.08
CA ALA A 87 -10.69 19.25 18.90
C ALA A 87 -9.51 18.27 18.97
N GLU A 88 -9.54 17.33 19.92
CA GLU A 88 -8.54 16.28 20.03
C GLU A 88 -8.58 15.32 18.83
N SER A 89 -9.77 14.94 18.38
CA SER A 89 -9.97 14.10 17.21
C SER A 89 -9.46 14.77 15.94
N ALA A 90 -9.74 16.06 15.77
CA ALA A 90 -9.23 16.84 14.64
C ALA A 90 -7.70 16.93 14.66
N LYS A 91 -7.10 17.15 15.82
CA LYS A 91 -5.65 17.17 15.98
C LYS A 91 -5.02 15.82 15.68
N ILE A 92 -5.56 14.73 16.20
CA ILE A 92 -5.07 13.36 15.91
C ILE A 92 -5.17 13.07 14.41
N THR A 93 -6.25 13.45 13.76
CA THR A 93 -6.44 13.29 12.31
C THR A 93 -5.37 14.04 11.54
N GLU A 94 -5.12 15.31 11.87
CA GLU A 94 -4.08 16.12 11.21
C GLU A 94 -2.68 15.51 11.41
N GLU A 95 -2.36 15.02 12.61
CA GLU A 95 -1.09 14.36 12.91
C GLU A 95 -0.90 13.07 12.10
N ILE A 96 -1.97 12.27 11.93
CA ILE A 96 -1.95 11.06 11.10
C ILE A 96 -1.77 11.43 9.62
N ASP A 97 -2.56 12.37 9.12
CA ASP A 97 -2.53 12.78 7.72
C ASP A 97 -1.21 13.47 7.33
N ALA A 98 -0.57 14.14 8.30
CA ALA A 98 0.72 14.77 8.07
C ALA A 98 1.82 13.79 7.69
N VAL A 99 1.80 12.57 8.24
CA VAL A 99 2.81 11.53 8.02
C VAL A 99 2.31 10.35 7.17
N ARG A 100 1.06 10.40 6.72
CA ARG A 100 0.47 9.37 5.88
C ARG A 100 1.12 9.36 4.50
N LEU A 101 1.28 8.15 3.94
CA LEU A 101 1.62 7.95 2.54
C LEU A 101 0.36 7.59 1.74
N HIS A 102 0.34 8.01 0.50
CA HIS A 102 -0.75 7.79 -0.44
C HIS A 102 -0.27 6.89 -1.56
N SER A 103 -0.99 5.82 -1.86
CA SER A 103 -0.71 4.97 -3.01
C SER A 103 -0.88 5.77 -4.31
N ALA A 104 0.13 5.75 -5.16
CA ALA A 104 0.07 6.37 -6.48
C ALA A 104 -1.04 5.77 -7.34
N GLU A 105 -1.24 4.45 -7.25
CA GLU A 105 -2.34 3.75 -7.90
C GLU A 105 -3.70 4.29 -7.45
N LYS A 106 -3.95 4.39 -6.15
CA LYS A 106 -5.22 4.96 -5.63
C LYS A 106 -5.44 6.40 -6.06
N LEU A 107 -4.40 7.21 -6.08
CA LEU A 107 -4.50 8.59 -6.54
C LEU A 107 -4.83 8.68 -8.04
N PHE A 108 -4.32 7.74 -8.84
CA PHE A 108 -4.61 7.67 -10.27
C PHE A 108 -6.00 7.12 -10.56
N VAL A 109 -6.39 6.02 -9.93
CA VAL A 109 -7.71 5.40 -10.10
C VAL A 109 -8.85 6.36 -9.72
N ARG A 110 -8.63 7.28 -8.78
CA ARG A 110 -9.59 8.36 -8.50
C ARG A 110 -9.82 9.30 -9.68
N LYS A 111 -8.85 9.40 -10.59
CA LYS A 111 -8.96 10.24 -11.81
C LYS A 111 -9.48 9.45 -13.01
N SER A 112 -9.22 8.14 -13.08
CA SER A 112 -9.63 7.28 -14.19
C SER A 112 -9.90 5.85 -13.69
N LEU A 113 -11.10 5.34 -13.96
CA LEU A 113 -11.48 3.96 -13.63
C LEU A 113 -11.28 2.99 -14.83
N ARG A 114 -10.52 3.39 -15.84
CA ARG A 114 -10.41 2.64 -17.10
C ARG A 114 -9.28 1.64 -17.15
N ASP A 115 -8.29 1.80 -16.28
CA ASP A 115 -7.09 0.99 -16.34
C ASP A 115 -7.18 -0.17 -15.34
N VAL A 116 -6.87 -1.36 -15.82
CA VAL A 116 -6.68 -2.54 -14.98
C VAL A 116 -5.24 -2.51 -14.51
N VAL A 117 -5.04 -2.37 -13.22
CA VAL A 117 -3.72 -2.25 -12.61
C VAL A 117 -3.38 -3.55 -11.91
N TYR A 118 -2.34 -4.23 -12.41
CA TYR A 118 -1.67 -5.31 -11.72
C TYR A 118 -0.22 -5.36 -12.19
N THR A 119 0.70 -5.73 -11.32
CA THR A 119 2.13 -5.76 -11.62
C THR A 119 2.68 -7.18 -11.65
N ALA A 120 1.96 -8.15 -11.09
CA ALA A 120 2.36 -9.54 -11.09
C ALA A 120 1.18 -10.48 -11.23
N SER A 121 1.44 -11.69 -11.71
CA SER A 121 0.48 -12.79 -11.78
C SER A 121 1.07 -14.05 -11.17
N PHE A 122 0.39 -14.62 -10.18
CA PHE A 122 0.79 -15.87 -9.56
C PHE A 122 -0.41 -16.80 -9.34
N GLY A 123 -0.33 -18.02 -9.86
CA GLY A 123 -1.40 -19.01 -9.71
C GLY A 123 -2.76 -18.58 -10.27
N GLY A 124 -2.78 -17.69 -11.26
CA GLY A 124 -4.01 -17.13 -11.87
C GLY A 124 -4.61 -15.96 -11.09
N VAL A 125 -3.94 -15.49 -10.04
CA VAL A 125 -4.29 -14.28 -9.30
C VAL A 125 -3.44 -13.14 -9.83
N PHE A 126 -4.06 -11.99 -10.11
CA PHE A 126 -3.42 -10.77 -10.56
C PHE A 126 -3.42 -9.77 -9.41
N GLU A 127 -2.26 -9.26 -9.03
CA GLU A 127 -2.08 -8.35 -7.90
C GLU A 127 -1.07 -7.25 -8.22
N SER A 128 -1.26 -6.07 -7.62
CA SER A 128 -0.28 -4.98 -7.61
C SER A 128 0.63 -5.14 -6.39
N ILE A 129 1.73 -5.88 -6.57
CA ILE A 129 2.72 -6.09 -5.51
C ILE A 129 3.89 -5.13 -5.61
N ASP A 130 4.13 -4.56 -6.80
CA ASP A 130 5.00 -3.42 -6.99
C ASP A 130 4.22 -2.14 -6.74
N GLN A 131 4.59 -1.42 -5.71
CA GLN A 131 3.81 -0.28 -5.25
C GLN A 131 4.64 0.99 -5.20
N ILE A 132 3.98 2.13 -5.35
CA ILE A 132 4.55 3.46 -5.19
C ILE A 132 3.71 4.21 -4.16
N PHE A 133 4.34 4.63 -3.08
CA PHE A 133 3.74 5.45 -2.05
C PHE A 133 4.35 6.84 -2.03
N LEU A 134 3.49 7.85 -1.92
CA LEU A 134 3.83 9.26 -1.98
C LEU A 134 3.45 9.95 -0.67
N SER A 135 4.34 10.78 -0.11
CA SER A 135 3.99 11.62 1.02
C SER A 135 3.00 12.71 0.64
N ARG A 136 2.41 13.39 1.63
CA ARG A 136 1.46 14.49 1.46
C ARG A 136 1.98 15.58 0.51
N ALA A 137 3.31 15.76 0.41
CA ALA A 137 3.93 16.71 -0.50
C ALA A 137 3.58 16.52 -1.99
N PHE A 138 3.04 15.35 -2.37
CA PHE A 138 2.60 15.00 -3.72
C PHE A 138 1.08 14.82 -3.83
N HIS A 139 0.33 15.04 -2.74
CA HIS A 139 -1.11 14.84 -2.73
C HIS A 139 -1.83 16.03 -3.39
N PRO A 140 -2.78 15.80 -4.32
CA PRO A 140 -3.42 16.88 -5.08
C PRO A 140 -4.20 17.89 -4.21
N ASP A 141 -4.74 17.43 -3.06
CA ASP A 141 -5.50 18.29 -2.16
C ASP A 141 -4.60 19.07 -1.17
N TYR A 142 -3.29 18.88 -1.22
CA TYR A 142 -2.37 19.60 -0.34
C TYR A 142 -1.91 20.91 -0.99
N GLU A 143 -2.25 22.04 -0.39
CA GLU A 143 -1.95 23.37 -0.94
C GLU A 143 -0.45 23.62 -1.14
N LYS A 144 0.40 23.06 -0.26
CA LYS A 144 1.87 23.22 -0.30
C LYS A 144 2.56 22.06 -1.02
N ARG A 145 1.84 21.35 -1.91
CA ARG A 145 2.44 20.28 -2.69
C ARG A 145 3.55 20.80 -3.59
N ILE A 146 4.56 20.00 -3.77
CA ILE A 146 5.74 20.35 -4.59
C ILE A 146 5.65 19.82 -6.03
N ALA A 147 4.79 18.80 -6.25
CA ALA A 147 4.56 18.20 -7.56
C ALA A 147 3.20 17.52 -7.59
N ASP A 148 2.69 17.26 -8.79
CA ASP A 148 1.47 16.51 -9.06
C ASP A 148 1.80 15.21 -9.80
N MET A 149 1.11 14.14 -9.45
CA MET A 149 1.09 12.94 -10.25
C MET A 149 0.12 13.15 -11.42
N THR A 150 0.67 13.26 -12.62
CA THR A 150 -0.11 13.52 -13.85
C THR A 150 -0.50 12.24 -14.58
N TYR A 151 0.32 11.21 -14.44
CA TYR A 151 0.14 9.93 -15.13
C TYR A 151 0.69 8.78 -14.29
N PHE A 152 0.01 7.63 -14.37
CA PHE A 152 0.44 6.37 -13.81
C PHE A 152 0.06 5.27 -14.80
N SER A 153 0.97 4.36 -15.08
CA SER A 153 0.74 3.24 -15.97
C SER A 153 1.55 2.04 -15.51
N VAL A 154 0.99 0.87 -15.73
CA VAL A 154 1.67 -0.41 -15.53
C VAL A 154 1.89 -1.03 -16.88
N LEU A 155 3.13 -1.44 -17.15
CA LEU A 155 3.51 -2.15 -18.38
C LEU A 155 3.47 -3.65 -18.12
N ASN A 156 2.27 -4.24 -18.23
CA ASN A 156 2.00 -5.62 -17.87
C ASN A 156 1.64 -6.53 -19.07
N ASP A 157 1.77 -6.03 -20.29
CA ASP A 157 1.43 -6.79 -21.51
C ASP A 157 2.19 -8.12 -21.59
N HIS A 158 3.44 -8.13 -21.16
CA HIS A 158 4.30 -9.32 -21.15
C HIS A 158 3.87 -10.40 -20.16
N ILE A 159 3.08 -10.03 -19.12
CA ILE A 159 2.57 -10.97 -18.11
C ILE A 159 1.35 -11.71 -18.66
N THR A 160 0.56 -11.06 -19.51
CA THR A 160 -0.73 -11.58 -20.02
C THR A 160 -0.66 -12.11 -21.43
N ASP A 161 0.39 -11.85 -22.17
CA ASP A 161 0.50 -12.22 -23.59
C ASP A 161 0.71 -13.74 -23.85
N GLY A 162 0.26 -14.57 -22.91
CA GLY A 162 0.04 -15.99 -23.12
C GLY A 162 -1.15 -16.32 -24.05
N SER A 163 -1.84 -15.30 -24.63
CA SER A 163 -2.93 -15.46 -25.58
C SER A 163 -2.47 -15.86 -26.99
N HIS A 164 -1.17 -15.77 -27.27
CA HIS A 164 -0.58 -16.24 -28.50
C HIS A 164 0.37 -17.42 -28.22
N PRO A 165 -0.13 -18.67 -28.26
CA PRO A 165 0.70 -19.86 -28.00
C PRO A 165 1.86 -20.03 -29.01
N GLU A 166 1.82 -19.31 -30.12
CA GLU A 166 2.86 -19.28 -31.16
C GLU A 166 3.89 -18.15 -30.94
N ALA A 167 3.58 -17.15 -30.13
CA ALA A 167 4.58 -16.14 -29.78
C ALA A 167 5.59 -16.75 -28.80
N PRO A 168 6.88 -16.70 -29.09
CA PRO A 168 7.86 -17.18 -28.12
C PRO A 168 7.72 -16.31 -26.88
N TYR A 169 7.23 -16.91 -25.81
CA TYR A 169 7.22 -16.32 -24.48
C TYR A 169 8.61 -15.73 -24.21
N ASN A 170 8.67 -14.43 -23.98
CA ASN A 170 9.95 -13.79 -23.73
C ASN A 170 10.43 -14.14 -22.31
N LYS A 171 11.12 -15.28 -22.22
CA LYS A 171 11.70 -15.78 -20.96
C LYS A 171 12.74 -14.82 -20.32
N LEU A 172 13.12 -13.77 -21.04
CA LEU A 172 14.04 -12.74 -20.56
C LEU A 172 13.31 -11.52 -19.98
N ALA A 173 11.99 -11.44 -20.13
CA ALA A 173 11.19 -10.43 -19.46
C ALA A 173 11.04 -10.79 -17.98
N SER A 174 10.82 -9.77 -17.14
CA SER A 174 10.48 -9.94 -15.74
C SER A 174 9.15 -10.70 -15.60
N ASP A 175 8.96 -11.39 -14.48
CA ASP A 175 7.67 -11.92 -14.04
C ASP A 175 6.80 -10.85 -13.36
N HIS A 176 7.33 -9.63 -13.31
CA HIS A 176 6.68 -8.41 -12.83
C HIS A 176 6.51 -7.38 -13.92
#